data_ab259a0d465e0e56c6328051af5e702f
#
_entry.id   ab259a0d465e0e56c6328051af5e702f
#
_cell.length_a   1.000
_cell.length_b   1.000
_cell.length_c   1.000
_cell.angle_alpha   90.00
_cell.angle_beta   90.00
_cell.angle_gamma   90.00
#
_symmetry.space_group_name_H-M   'P 1'
#
loop_
_entity.id
_entity.type
_entity.pdbx_description
1 polymer ?
#
loop_
_entity_poly.entity_id
_entity_poly.type
_entity_poly.pdbx_seq_one_letter_code
_entity_poly.pdbx_strand_id
1 'polypeptide(L)'
;TSYFGAGCRSVIAVEAARRGFKKAFFVTDKDLIKFGVAAEIIKVFDDNHIPYELYSDVKANPTIANVQNGVAAYKASGADFIVALGGGSSIDTAKGIGIVVNNPDFADVKSLEGVADTKHKAVPTFALPTTAGTAAEVTINYVIIDEDARKKMVCVDPNDIPAVAIVDPELMYSMPKGL
;
A
#
# COMPACT_ATOMS: atom_id res chain seq x y z
N THR A 1 -10.89 4.66 9.32
CA THR A 1 -11.79 5.53 8.52
C THR A 1 -11.92 4.98 7.11
N SER A 2 -13.13 4.91 6.61
CA SER A 2 -13.42 4.39 5.26
C SER A 2 -14.26 5.39 4.48
N TYR A 3 -13.94 5.54 3.20
CA TYR A 3 -14.67 6.36 2.24
C TYR A 3 -15.11 5.49 1.07
N PHE A 4 -16.32 5.72 0.59
CA PHE A 4 -16.87 5.01 -0.56
C PHE A 4 -17.64 5.97 -1.44
N GLY A 5 -17.35 5.98 -2.74
CA GLY A 5 -18.09 6.76 -3.72
C GLY A 5 -17.23 7.18 -4.90
N ALA A 6 -17.87 7.45 -6.01
CA ALA A 6 -17.21 7.90 -7.24
C ALA A 6 -16.47 9.23 -6.99
N GLY A 7 -15.20 9.26 -7.35
CA GLY A 7 -14.34 10.44 -7.17
C GLY A 7 -13.80 10.63 -5.76
N CYS A 8 -14.10 9.74 -4.81
CA CYS A 8 -13.65 9.92 -3.41
C CYS A 8 -12.13 9.83 -3.23
N ARG A 9 -11.36 9.48 -4.27
CA ARG A 9 -9.89 9.55 -4.24
C ARG A 9 -9.36 10.93 -3.85
N SER A 10 -10.12 11.98 -4.08
CA SER A 10 -9.75 13.33 -3.66
C SER A 10 -9.59 13.50 -2.15
N VAL A 11 -10.15 12.60 -1.37
CA VAL A 11 -10.03 12.54 0.10
C VAL A 11 -8.58 12.34 0.56
N ILE A 12 -7.71 11.79 -0.30
CA ILE A 12 -6.26 11.70 -0.01
C ILE A 12 -5.73 13.05 0.47
N ALA A 13 -6.04 14.13 -0.26
CA ALA A 13 -5.55 15.46 0.08
C ALA A 13 -6.13 15.97 1.40
N VAL A 14 -7.42 15.73 1.64
CA VAL A 14 -8.10 16.14 2.87
C VAL A 14 -7.51 15.43 4.09
N GLU A 15 -7.36 14.12 4.00
CA GLU A 15 -6.84 13.30 5.09
C GLU A 15 -5.35 13.57 5.34
N ALA A 16 -4.56 13.76 4.30
CA ALA A 16 -3.15 14.09 4.43
C ALA A 16 -2.96 15.45 5.12
N ALA A 17 -3.74 16.46 4.72
CA ALA A 17 -3.69 17.78 5.34
C ALA A 17 -4.12 17.73 6.82
N ARG A 18 -5.20 17.03 7.12
CA ARG A 18 -5.73 16.88 8.48
C ARG A 18 -4.72 16.20 9.42
N ARG A 19 -3.95 15.25 8.90
CA ARG A 19 -2.96 14.48 9.65
C ARG A 19 -1.57 15.13 9.65
N GLY A 20 -1.39 16.22 8.89
CA GLY A 20 -0.12 16.93 8.78
C GLY A 20 0.94 16.19 7.96
N PHE A 21 0.55 15.30 7.07
CA PHE A 21 1.48 14.60 6.19
C PHE A 21 2.01 15.51 5.09
N LYS A 22 3.27 15.33 4.72
CA LYS A 22 3.98 16.23 3.79
C LYS A 22 4.43 15.57 2.50
N LYS A 23 4.73 14.27 2.52
CA LYS A 23 5.20 13.56 1.33
C LYS A 23 4.69 12.13 1.32
N ALA A 24 4.13 11.72 0.19
CA ALA A 24 3.60 10.38 -0.01
C ALA A 24 4.66 9.42 -0.56
N PHE A 25 4.65 8.19 -0.08
CA PHE A 25 5.27 7.06 -0.76
C PHE A 25 4.17 6.30 -1.51
N PHE A 26 4.17 6.41 -2.84
CA PHE A 26 3.09 5.91 -3.67
C PHE A 26 3.43 4.51 -4.20
N VAL A 27 2.79 3.49 -3.64
CA VAL A 27 2.97 2.08 -3.99
C VAL A 27 1.88 1.66 -4.95
N THR A 28 2.25 1.23 -6.15
CA THR A 28 1.33 0.71 -7.16
C THR A 28 2.06 -0.24 -8.10
N ASP A 29 1.34 -1.00 -8.90
CA ASP A 29 1.98 -1.86 -9.89
C ASP A 29 2.15 -1.18 -11.25
N LYS A 30 2.99 -1.79 -12.09
CA LYS A 30 3.33 -1.25 -13.41
C LYS A 30 2.14 -1.25 -14.37
N ASP A 31 1.22 -2.18 -14.23
CA ASP A 31 0.03 -2.26 -15.09
C ASP A 31 -0.91 -1.08 -14.83
N LEU A 32 -1.09 -0.69 -13.58
CA LEU A 32 -1.91 0.48 -13.24
C LEU A 32 -1.29 1.79 -13.74
N ILE A 33 0.02 1.87 -13.79
CA ILE A 33 0.73 2.99 -14.42
C ILE A 33 0.45 2.98 -15.92
N LYS A 34 0.62 1.84 -16.58
CA LYS A 34 0.42 1.66 -18.01
C LYS A 34 -1.01 1.97 -18.46
N PHE A 35 -2.01 1.53 -17.67
CA PHE A 35 -3.42 1.74 -18.01
C PHE A 35 -3.97 3.10 -17.58
N GLY A 36 -3.14 3.97 -17.00
CA GLY A 36 -3.53 5.32 -16.63
C GLY A 36 -4.30 5.45 -15.32
N VAL A 37 -4.48 4.38 -14.56
CA VAL A 37 -5.15 4.43 -13.25
C VAL A 37 -4.28 5.17 -12.22
N ALA A 38 -2.99 4.89 -12.21
CA ALA A 38 -2.05 5.60 -11.33
C ALA A 38 -2.02 7.10 -11.61
N ALA A 39 -2.20 7.51 -12.87
CA ALA A 39 -2.24 8.93 -13.25
C ALA A 39 -3.37 9.69 -12.54
N GLU A 40 -4.50 9.06 -12.25
CA GLU A 40 -5.61 9.67 -11.52
C GLU A 40 -5.21 10.04 -10.08
N ILE A 41 -4.36 9.22 -9.46
CA ILE A 41 -3.85 9.50 -8.11
C ILE A 41 -2.75 10.56 -8.16
N ILE A 42 -1.86 10.47 -9.14
CA ILE A 42 -0.81 11.49 -9.35
C ILE A 42 -1.45 12.86 -9.57
N LYS A 43 -2.57 12.91 -10.27
CA LYS A 43 -3.32 14.16 -10.44
C LYS A 43 -3.78 14.74 -9.11
N VAL A 44 -4.25 13.91 -8.18
CA VAL A 44 -4.62 14.37 -6.84
C VAL A 44 -3.41 14.96 -6.12
N PHE A 45 -2.25 14.31 -6.21
CA PHE A 45 -1.02 14.85 -5.63
C PHE A 45 -0.62 16.19 -6.24
N ASP A 46 -0.62 16.27 -7.57
CA ASP A 46 -0.19 17.47 -8.29
C ASP A 46 -1.16 18.66 -8.03
N ASP A 47 -2.47 18.41 -8.08
CA ASP A 47 -3.48 19.43 -7.85
C ASP A 47 -3.45 20.01 -6.43
N ASN A 48 -2.94 19.24 -5.47
CA ASN A 48 -2.86 19.61 -4.06
C ASN A 48 -1.44 19.86 -3.56
N HIS A 49 -0.47 19.91 -4.47
CA HIS A 49 0.94 20.17 -4.16
C HIS A 49 1.53 19.19 -3.14
N ILE A 50 1.15 17.91 -3.25
CA ILE A 50 1.68 16.84 -2.39
C ILE A 50 2.86 16.18 -3.11
N PRO A 51 4.09 16.33 -2.62
CA PRO A 51 5.23 15.60 -3.17
C PRO A 51 5.02 14.10 -2.98
N TYR A 52 5.52 13.30 -3.91
CA TYR A 52 5.45 11.85 -3.80
C TYR A 52 6.68 11.18 -4.39
N GLU A 53 6.95 9.96 -3.93
CA GLU A 53 7.91 9.04 -4.51
C GLU A 53 7.16 7.81 -5.00
N LEU A 54 7.30 7.49 -6.27
CA LEU A 54 6.64 6.33 -6.88
C LEU A 54 7.46 5.06 -6.63
N TYR A 55 6.80 4.03 -6.10
CA TYR A 55 7.37 2.70 -5.95
C TYR A 55 6.48 1.69 -6.69
N SER A 56 7.03 1.07 -7.73
CA SER A 56 6.30 0.17 -8.61
C SER A 56 6.93 -1.23 -8.74
N ASP A 57 7.88 -1.56 -7.88
CA ASP A 57 8.43 -2.93 -7.78
C ASP A 57 7.45 -3.82 -6.99
N VAL A 58 6.28 -4.02 -7.57
CA VAL A 58 5.17 -4.80 -7.02
C VAL A 58 4.80 -5.88 -8.00
N LYS A 59 4.84 -7.13 -7.55
CA LYS A 59 4.46 -8.30 -8.34
C LYS A 59 3.07 -8.79 -7.94
N ALA A 60 2.42 -9.53 -8.85
CA ALA A 60 1.11 -10.13 -8.62
C ALA A 60 1.08 -11.02 -7.35
N ASN A 61 2.20 -11.65 -7.02
CA ASN A 61 2.42 -12.33 -5.75
C ASN A 61 3.63 -11.66 -5.10
N PRO A 62 3.42 -10.70 -4.18
CA PRO A 62 4.52 -9.91 -3.64
C PRO A 62 5.51 -10.78 -2.88
N THR A 63 6.79 -10.52 -3.10
CA THR A 63 7.89 -11.29 -2.53
C THR A 63 8.53 -10.56 -1.36
N ILE A 64 9.33 -11.29 -0.59
CA ILE A 64 10.18 -10.69 0.45
C ILE A 64 11.06 -9.58 -0.14
N ALA A 65 11.63 -9.80 -1.33
CA ALA A 65 12.47 -8.81 -2.00
C ALA A 65 11.69 -7.52 -2.33
N ASN A 66 10.42 -7.64 -2.77
CA ASN A 66 9.58 -6.46 -3.02
C ASN A 66 9.40 -5.62 -1.75
N VAL A 67 9.20 -6.25 -0.62
CA VAL A 67 9.06 -5.55 0.67
C VAL A 67 10.39 -4.93 1.09
N GLN A 68 11.48 -5.66 1.03
CA GLN A 68 12.82 -5.16 1.42
C GLN A 68 13.26 -3.99 0.56
N ASN A 69 13.09 -4.07 -0.76
CA ASN A 69 13.39 -2.98 -1.67
C ASN A 69 12.50 -1.76 -1.40
N GLY A 70 11.23 -2.01 -1.07
CA GLY A 70 10.29 -0.95 -0.70
C GLY A 70 10.66 -0.24 0.59
N VAL A 71 11.13 -0.97 1.59
CA VAL A 71 11.62 -0.38 2.85
C VAL A 71 12.81 0.54 2.59
N ALA A 72 13.77 0.09 1.79
CA ALA A 72 14.93 0.90 1.42
C ALA A 72 14.52 2.18 0.65
N ALA A 73 13.62 2.03 -0.33
CA ALA A 73 13.11 3.15 -1.11
C ALA A 73 12.33 4.15 -0.23
N TYR A 74 11.52 3.65 0.69
CA TYR A 74 10.78 4.51 1.62
C TYR A 74 11.71 5.34 2.47
N LYS A 75 12.72 4.72 3.07
CA LYS A 75 13.71 5.42 3.91
C LYS A 75 14.47 6.49 3.14
N ALA A 76 14.81 6.22 1.89
CA ALA A 76 15.51 7.17 1.01
C ALA A 76 14.61 8.33 0.55
N SER A 77 13.28 8.13 0.51
CA SER A 77 12.35 9.10 -0.06
C SER A 77 12.06 10.30 0.84
N GLY A 78 12.20 10.16 2.14
CA GLY A 78 11.77 11.16 3.11
C GLY A 78 10.25 11.26 3.27
N ALA A 79 9.48 10.29 2.76
CA ALA A 79 8.04 10.25 2.90
C ALA A 79 7.61 10.01 4.35
N ASP A 80 6.41 10.44 4.69
CA ASP A 80 5.83 10.30 6.04
C ASP A 80 4.50 9.54 6.05
N PHE A 81 4.00 9.14 4.88
CA PHE A 81 2.85 8.24 4.77
C PHE A 81 2.90 7.47 3.45
N ILE A 82 2.11 6.41 3.37
CA ILE A 82 2.03 5.55 2.19
C ILE A 82 0.65 5.69 1.55
N VAL A 83 0.61 5.76 0.23
CA VAL A 83 -0.61 5.61 -0.57
C VAL A 83 -0.45 4.36 -1.42
N ALA A 84 -1.30 3.36 -1.20
CA ALA A 84 -1.28 2.10 -1.91
C ALA A 84 -2.47 2.00 -2.85
N LEU A 85 -2.19 1.87 -4.14
CA LEU A 85 -3.20 1.74 -5.20
C LEU A 85 -3.06 0.39 -5.88
N GLY A 86 -4.11 -0.38 -5.91
CA GLY A 86 -4.12 -1.63 -6.66
C GLY A 86 -4.99 -2.71 -6.04
N GLY A 87 -4.72 -3.94 -6.43
CA GLY A 87 -5.32 -5.12 -5.82
C GLY A 87 -4.61 -5.51 -4.52
N GLY A 88 -4.90 -6.72 -4.05
CA GLY A 88 -4.28 -7.23 -2.83
C GLY A 88 -2.76 -7.17 -2.84
N SER A 89 -2.12 -7.37 -3.99
CA SER A 89 -0.66 -7.37 -4.11
C SER A 89 -0.02 -6.04 -3.74
N SER A 90 -0.56 -4.92 -4.23
CA SER A 90 -0.03 -3.59 -3.92
C SER A 90 -0.26 -3.23 -2.46
N ILE A 91 -1.45 -3.53 -1.94
CA ILE A 91 -1.82 -3.23 -0.55
C ILE A 91 -1.01 -4.10 0.41
N ASP A 92 -0.85 -5.40 0.12
CA ASP A 92 -0.06 -6.31 0.94
C ASP A 92 1.42 -5.92 0.97
N THR A 93 1.98 -5.51 -0.17
CA THR A 93 3.35 -4.98 -0.23
C THR A 93 3.49 -3.74 0.65
N ALA A 94 2.54 -2.83 0.57
CA ALA A 94 2.54 -1.60 1.38
C ALA A 94 2.43 -1.90 2.89
N LYS A 95 1.61 -2.88 3.28
CA LYS A 95 1.50 -3.33 4.67
C LYS A 95 2.84 -3.83 5.20
N GLY A 96 3.50 -4.70 4.44
CA GLY A 96 4.82 -5.22 4.81
C GLY A 96 5.85 -4.10 4.96
N ILE A 97 5.91 -3.17 4.02
CA ILE A 97 6.80 -2.02 4.07
C ILE A 97 6.55 -1.19 5.33
N GLY A 98 5.30 -0.83 5.57
CA GLY A 98 4.92 0.02 6.70
C GLY A 98 5.23 -0.62 8.06
N ILE A 99 5.00 -1.92 8.21
CA ILE A 99 5.32 -2.65 9.44
C ILE A 99 6.84 -2.67 9.68
N VAL A 100 7.63 -3.03 8.68
CA VAL A 100 9.08 -3.14 8.82
C VAL A 100 9.72 -1.80 9.13
N VAL A 101 9.28 -0.72 8.49
CA VAL A 101 9.83 0.63 8.73
C VAL A 101 9.68 1.04 10.20
N ASN A 102 8.55 0.77 10.82
CA ASN A 102 8.27 1.15 12.20
C ASN A 102 8.62 0.06 13.23
N ASN A 103 9.01 -1.13 12.77
CA ASN A 103 9.42 -2.24 13.61
C ASN A 103 10.74 -2.83 13.09
N PRO A 104 11.88 -2.13 13.25
CA PRO A 104 13.15 -2.56 12.67
C PRO A 104 13.65 -3.91 13.18
N ASP A 105 13.17 -4.39 14.32
CA ASP A 105 13.47 -5.74 14.82
C ASP A 105 12.95 -6.84 13.89
N PHE A 106 11.99 -6.51 13.01
CA PHE A 106 11.42 -7.40 12.00
C PHE A 106 11.95 -7.11 10.59
N ALA A 107 13.14 -6.54 10.46
CA ALA A 107 13.77 -6.25 9.17
C ALA A 107 13.99 -7.51 8.32
N ASP A 108 14.19 -8.67 8.95
CA ASP A 108 14.06 -9.95 8.30
C ASP A 108 12.56 -10.26 8.10
N VAL A 109 12.08 -10.10 6.88
CA VAL A 109 10.66 -10.23 6.55
C VAL A 109 10.11 -11.62 6.89
N LYS A 110 10.94 -12.66 6.88
CA LYS A 110 10.53 -14.02 7.30
C LYS A 110 10.01 -14.05 8.74
N SER A 111 10.49 -13.16 9.60
CA SER A 111 10.03 -13.06 10.99
C SER A 111 8.61 -12.57 11.15
N LEU A 112 7.99 -12.05 10.09
CA LEU A 112 6.61 -11.57 10.11
C LEU A 112 5.57 -12.67 9.89
N GLU A 113 5.99 -13.89 9.52
CA GLU A 113 5.04 -14.99 9.28
C GLU A 113 4.22 -15.31 10.53
N GLY A 114 2.93 -15.52 10.34
CA GLY A 114 1.98 -15.77 11.42
C GLY A 114 1.63 -14.48 12.15
N VAL A 115 1.46 -14.57 13.45
CA VAL A 115 1.17 -13.42 14.32
C VAL A 115 2.50 -12.93 14.90
N ALA A 116 3.07 -11.90 14.28
CA ALA A 116 4.30 -11.29 14.77
C ALA A 116 4.01 -10.36 15.96
N ASP A 117 4.91 -10.35 16.93
CA ASP A 117 4.79 -9.50 18.12
C ASP A 117 5.40 -8.11 17.85
N THR A 118 4.87 -7.40 16.86
CA THR A 118 5.27 -6.04 16.56
C THR A 118 4.77 -5.09 17.64
N LYS A 119 5.55 -4.07 17.95
CA LYS A 119 5.23 -3.13 19.04
C LYS A 119 4.64 -1.81 18.56
N HIS A 120 4.84 -1.48 17.29
CA HIS A 120 4.44 -0.20 16.73
C HIS A 120 3.53 -0.38 15.53
N LYS A 121 2.57 0.53 15.38
CA LYS A 121 1.74 0.61 14.18
C LYS A 121 2.61 0.84 12.95
N ALA A 122 2.17 0.29 11.81
CA ALA A 122 2.76 0.57 10.52
C ALA A 122 2.78 2.08 10.23
N VAL A 123 3.62 2.48 9.29
CA VAL A 123 3.51 3.80 8.68
C VAL A 123 2.07 4.01 8.22
N PRO A 124 1.45 5.18 8.50
CA PRO A 124 0.07 5.43 8.08
C PRO A 124 -0.10 5.20 6.58
N THR A 125 -1.05 4.34 6.23
CA THR A 125 -1.30 3.94 4.85
C THR A 125 -2.72 4.27 4.45
N PHE A 126 -2.89 4.93 3.29
CA PHE A 126 -4.16 5.12 2.62
C PHE A 126 -4.26 4.06 1.52
N ALA A 127 -5.22 3.18 1.63
CA ALA A 127 -5.39 2.07 0.69
C ALA A 127 -6.55 2.31 -0.27
N LEU A 128 -6.25 2.25 -1.58
CA LEU A 128 -7.22 2.42 -2.66
C LEU A 128 -7.28 1.14 -3.50
N PRO A 129 -8.25 0.26 -3.24
CA PRO A 129 -8.38 -0.98 -4.02
C PRO A 129 -8.91 -0.68 -5.43
N THR A 130 -8.39 -1.44 -6.40
CA THR A 130 -8.87 -1.43 -7.81
C THR A 130 -9.64 -2.68 -8.18
N THR A 131 -9.74 -3.64 -7.28
CA THR A 131 -10.48 -4.88 -7.45
C THR A 131 -11.36 -5.15 -6.23
N ALA A 132 -12.51 -5.75 -6.44
CA ALA A 132 -13.36 -6.28 -5.37
C ALA A 132 -12.94 -7.72 -5.08
N GLY A 133 -12.26 -7.97 -3.99
CA GLY A 133 -11.75 -9.32 -3.73
C GLY A 133 -11.29 -9.51 -2.29
N THR A 134 -10.01 -9.28 -2.02
CA THR A 134 -9.39 -9.63 -0.74
C THR A 134 -9.81 -8.77 0.44
N ALA A 135 -10.41 -7.61 0.19
CA ALA A 135 -10.72 -6.60 1.22
C ALA A 135 -9.45 -6.17 2.01
N ALA A 136 -8.29 -6.20 1.37
CA ALA A 136 -7.01 -5.88 2.00
C ALA A 136 -6.96 -4.47 2.60
N GLU A 137 -7.79 -3.56 2.08
CA GLU A 137 -7.90 -2.18 2.56
C GLU A 137 -8.50 -2.06 3.98
N VAL A 138 -9.12 -3.12 4.48
CA VAL A 138 -9.78 -3.13 5.80
C VAL A 138 -9.39 -4.31 6.69
N THR A 139 -8.42 -5.13 6.27
CA THR A 139 -8.03 -6.33 7.02
C THR A 139 -6.67 -6.20 7.69
N ILE A 140 -6.39 -7.10 8.63
CA ILE A 140 -5.10 -7.21 9.32
C ILE A 140 -4.17 -8.23 8.68
N ASN A 141 -4.62 -8.91 7.62
CA ASN A 141 -3.85 -9.97 6.97
C ASN A 141 -3.11 -9.40 5.76
N TYR A 142 -1.92 -9.94 5.50
CA TYR A 142 -1.23 -9.76 4.25
C TYR A 142 -0.40 -11.02 3.91
N VAL A 143 -0.16 -11.23 2.62
CA VAL A 143 0.52 -12.43 2.13
C VAL A 143 1.77 -12.03 1.36
N ILE A 144 2.89 -12.58 1.77
CA ILE A 144 4.20 -12.38 1.15
C ILE A 144 4.78 -13.74 0.74
N ILE A 145 5.37 -13.82 -0.44
CA ILE A 145 6.01 -15.03 -0.93
C ILE A 145 7.45 -15.10 -0.45
N ASP A 146 7.78 -16.18 0.25
CA ASP A 146 9.16 -16.56 0.49
C ASP A 146 9.64 -17.40 -0.71
N GLU A 147 10.36 -16.75 -1.62
CA GLU A 147 10.82 -17.42 -2.85
C GLU A 147 11.82 -18.55 -2.56
N ASP A 148 12.67 -18.39 -1.55
CA ASP A 148 13.68 -19.40 -1.19
C ASP A 148 13.02 -20.67 -0.65
N ALA A 149 12.03 -20.53 0.22
CA ALA A 149 11.27 -21.65 0.77
C ALA A 149 10.11 -22.09 -0.13
N ARG A 150 9.81 -21.35 -1.21
CA ARG A 150 8.72 -21.61 -2.16
C ARG A 150 7.36 -21.73 -1.48
N LYS A 151 7.09 -20.83 -0.54
CA LYS A 151 5.83 -20.84 0.22
C LYS A 151 5.22 -19.46 0.35
N LYS A 152 3.90 -19.45 0.56
CA LYS A 152 3.17 -18.24 0.93
C LYS A 152 3.25 -18.05 2.44
N MET A 153 3.74 -16.88 2.85
CA MET A 153 3.72 -16.48 4.26
C MET A 153 2.45 -15.68 4.50
N VAL A 154 1.57 -16.20 5.35
CA VAL A 154 0.41 -15.45 5.81
C VAL A 154 0.82 -14.69 7.06
N CYS A 155 0.73 -13.37 6.99
CA CYS A 155 1.09 -12.46 8.09
C CYS A 155 -0.18 -11.86 8.66
N VAL A 156 -0.30 -11.84 9.97
CA VAL A 156 -1.48 -11.31 10.69
C VAL A 156 -0.99 -10.34 11.75
N ASP A 157 -1.37 -9.06 11.61
CA ASP A 157 -0.90 -8.05 12.54
C ASP A 157 -1.92 -6.89 12.62
N PRO A 158 -2.55 -6.67 13.79
CA PRO A 158 -3.46 -5.53 13.96
C PRO A 158 -2.80 -4.17 13.67
N ASN A 159 -1.47 -4.08 13.77
CA ASN A 159 -0.72 -2.87 13.50
C ASN A 159 -0.62 -2.51 12.00
N ASP A 160 -1.01 -3.41 11.10
CA ASP A 160 -0.94 -3.18 9.65
C ASP A 160 -2.23 -2.64 9.03
N ILE A 161 -3.30 -2.47 9.81
CA ILE A 161 -4.57 -1.96 9.27
C ILE A 161 -4.34 -0.58 8.64
N PRO A 162 -4.73 -0.38 7.37
CA PRO A 162 -4.66 0.93 6.75
C PRO A 162 -5.38 2.00 7.57
N ALA A 163 -4.77 3.17 7.70
CA ALA A 163 -5.37 4.29 8.44
C ALA A 163 -6.64 4.80 7.75
N VAL A 164 -6.67 4.77 6.43
CA VAL A 164 -7.81 5.19 5.60
C VAL A 164 -7.99 4.18 4.47
N ALA A 165 -9.21 3.70 4.29
CA ALA A 165 -9.63 2.93 3.13
C ALA A 165 -10.46 3.82 2.22
N ILE A 166 -10.06 3.92 0.93
CA ILE A 166 -10.71 4.78 -0.06
C ILE A 166 -11.16 3.90 -1.22
N VAL A 167 -12.44 3.61 -1.27
CA VAL A 167 -13.04 2.77 -2.32
C VAL A 167 -13.72 3.69 -3.35
N ASP A 168 -13.01 3.97 -4.42
CA ASP A 168 -13.48 4.80 -5.53
C ASP A 168 -13.77 3.90 -6.74
N PRO A 169 -15.06 3.66 -7.07
CA PRO A 169 -15.42 2.79 -8.18
C PRO A 169 -14.86 3.22 -9.53
N GLU A 170 -14.59 4.50 -9.72
CA GLU A 170 -14.02 5.00 -10.98
C GLU A 170 -12.62 4.44 -11.25
N LEU A 171 -11.86 4.10 -10.21
CA LEU A 171 -10.53 3.49 -10.34
C LEU A 171 -10.61 2.03 -10.87
N MET A 172 -11.79 1.41 -10.83
CA MET A 172 -12.01 0.04 -11.28
C MET A 172 -12.48 -0.05 -12.74
N TYR A 173 -12.97 1.04 -13.34
CA TYR A 173 -13.61 1.05 -14.66
C TYR A 173 -12.64 0.74 -15.81
N SER A 174 -11.37 1.10 -15.67
CA SER A 174 -10.35 0.85 -16.68
C SER A 174 -9.68 -0.52 -16.56
N MET A 175 -10.09 -1.33 -15.59
CA MET A 175 -9.56 -2.67 -15.43
C MET A 175 -10.11 -3.60 -16.54
N PRO A 176 -9.28 -4.45 -17.15
CA PRO A 176 -9.75 -5.41 -18.12
C PRO A 176 -10.85 -6.30 -17.56
N LYS A 177 -11.89 -6.56 -18.35
CA LYS A 177 -12.94 -7.50 -17.98
C LYS A 177 -12.34 -8.90 -17.88
N GLY A 178 -12.36 -9.47 -16.66
CA GLY A 178 -11.81 -10.81 -16.40
C GLY A 178 -10.68 -10.86 -15.38
N LEU A 179 -10.34 -9.72 -14.76
CA LEU A 179 -9.50 -9.67 -13.59
C LEU A 179 -10.31 -9.69 -12.30
#